data_64f9add38a2acb60799bdb35559a3cbf
#
_entry.id   64f9add38a2acb60799bdb35559a3cbf
#
_cell.length_a   1.000
_cell.length_b   1.000
_cell.length_c   1.000
_cell.angle_alpha   90.00
_cell.angle_beta   90.00
_cell.angle_gamma   90.00
#
_symmetry.space_group_name_H-M   'P 1'
#
loop_
_entity.id
_entity.type
_entity.pdbx_description
1 polymer ?
#
loop_
_entity_poly.entity_id
_entity_poly.type
_entity_poly.pdbx_seq_one_letter_code
_entity_poly.pdbx_strand_id
1 'polypeptide(L)'
;MHRVSRVMFVAMLAVICAGLLSAQRNKDKEDPNVRNLQGQVTDPDGKPAVGAVVQLKDTRTLQVRSFITQDNGEYRFSGLRADTDYEIKADFNGMNSDTKRLSNFDNRKNATVNLKLNKKG
;
A
#
# COMPACT_ATOMS: atom_id res chain seq x y z
N MET A 1 -28.31 12.94 46.56
CA MET A 1 -26.92 13.25 46.31
C MET A 1 -26.29 12.31 45.31
N HIS A 2 -26.51 11.02 45.40
CA HIS A 2 -25.89 10.07 44.46
C HIS A 2 -26.41 10.17 43.04
N ARG A 3 -27.56 10.73 42.83
CA ARG A 3 -28.20 10.83 41.51
C ARG A 3 -27.55 11.90 40.62
N VAL A 4 -26.99 12.94 41.22
CA VAL A 4 -26.42 14.05 40.47
C VAL A 4 -25.10 13.62 39.81
N SER A 5 -24.29 12.81 40.48
CA SER A 5 -23.02 12.33 39.93
C SER A 5 -23.21 11.48 38.67
N ARG A 6 -24.28 10.69 38.63
CA ARG A 6 -24.52 9.82 37.48
C ARG A 6 -24.88 10.59 36.21
N VAL A 7 -25.61 11.70 36.37
CA VAL A 7 -25.97 12.52 35.23
C VAL A 7 -24.77 13.21 34.63
N MET A 8 -23.82 13.62 35.46
CA MET A 8 -22.58 14.27 34.97
C MET A 8 -21.73 13.35 34.16
N PHE A 9 -21.64 12.07 34.47
CA PHE A 9 -20.87 11.10 33.69
C PHE A 9 -21.40 10.90 32.29
N VAL A 10 -22.72 10.89 32.13
CA VAL A 10 -23.32 10.71 30.82
C VAL A 10 -23.04 11.89 29.90
N ALA A 11 -23.02 13.10 30.45
CA ALA A 11 -22.72 14.29 29.66
C ALA A 11 -21.29 14.29 29.13
N MET A 12 -20.32 13.83 29.92
CA MET A 12 -18.92 13.77 29.51
C MET A 12 -18.68 12.78 28.39
N LEU A 13 -19.35 11.64 28.40
CA LEU A 13 -19.25 10.64 27.34
C LEU A 13 -19.71 11.17 25.98
N ALA A 14 -20.76 11.97 25.97
CA ALA A 14 -21.28 12.54 24.73
C ALA A 14 -20.27 13.50 24.07
N VAL A 15 -19.54 14.27 24.87
CA VAL A 15 -18.52 15.20 24.35
C VAL A 15 -17.36 14.45 23.71
N ILE A 16 -16.92 13.36 24.29
CA ILE A 16 -15.83 12.55 23.76
C ILE A 16 -16.18 11.96 22.39
N CYS A 17 -17.40 11.48 22.22
CA CYS A 17 -17.84 10.92 20.94
C CYS A 17 -17.85 11.96 19.83
N ALA A 18 -18.22 13.19 20.11
CA ALA A 18 -18.21 14.27 19.11
C ALA A 18 -16.79 14.59 18.64
N GLY A 19 -15.82 14.55 19.55
CA GLY A 19 -14.43 14.80 19.19
C GLY A 19 -13.84 13.75 18.25
N LEU A 20 -14.18 12.48 18.45
CA LEU A 20 -13.72 11.41 17.60
C LEU A 20 -14.26 11.50 16.17
N LEU A 21 -15.50 11.93 16.01
CA LEU A 21 -16.10 12.09 14.68
C LEU A 21 -15.41 13.20 13.88
N SER A 22 -15.00 14.26 14.52
CA SER A 22 -14.30 15.36 13.85
C SER A 22 -12.94 14.92 13.28
N ALA A 23 -12.23 14.05 13.98
CA ALA A 23 -10.91 13.60 13.55
C ALA A 23 -10.94 12.75 12.29
N GLN A 24 -12.03 12.04 12.03
CA GLN A 24 -12.14 11.16 10.86
C GLN A 24 -12.33 11.91 9.55
N ARG A 25 -12.85 13.10 9.58
CA ARG A 25 -13.13 13.87 8.36
C ARG A 25 -11.87 14.30 7.61
N ASN A 26 -10.74 14.36 8.27
CA ASN A 26 -9.50 14.84 7.66
C ASN A 26 -8.79 13.78 6.82
N LYS A 27 -9.27 12.54 6.82
CA LYS A 27 -8.65 11.44 6.09
C LYS A 27 -9.08 11.36 4.62
N ASP A 28 -10.10 12.10 4.24
CA ASP A 28 -10.68 11.98 2.90
C ASP A 28 -10.01 12.88 1.85
N LYS A 29 -9.02 13.68 2.25
CA LYS A 29 -8.30 14.53 1.30
C LYS A 29 -7.19 13.74 0.63
N GLU A 30 -7.32 13.53 -0.66
CA GLU A 30 -6.29 12.89 -1.46
C GLU A 30 -5.29 13.95 -1.95
N ASP A 31 -3.99 13.63 -1.85
CA ASP A 31 -2.92 14.45 -2.39
C ASP A 31 -2.77 14.10 -3.87
N PRO A 32 -2.95 15.05 -4.80
CA PRO A 32 -2.82 14.76 -6.23
C PRO A 32 -1.40 14.42 -6.66
N ASN A 33 -0.40 14.71 -5.82
CA ASN A 33 1.00 14.41 -6.10
C ASN A 33 1.43 13.03 -5.61
N VAL A 34 0.53 12.27 -5.02
CA VAL A 34 0.80 10.96 -4.44
C VAL A 34 -0.04 9.90 -5.13
N ARG A 35 0.55 8.75 -5.39
CA ARG A 35 -0.15 7.60 -5.96
C ARG A 35 0.23 6.32 -5.24
N ASN A 36 -0.55 5.28 -5.50
CA ASN A 36 -0.37 3.97 -4.91
C ASN A 36 -0.13 2.93 -5.99
N LEU A 37 0.60 1.89 -5.64
CA LEU A 37 0.87 0.77 -6.52
C LEU A 37 0.47 -0.51 -5.80
N GLN A 38 -0.20 -1.40 -6.51
CA GLN A 38 -0.58 -2.69 -5.99
C GLN A 38 -0.49 -3.74 -7.09
N GLY A 39 -0.48 -5.00 -6.69
CA GLY A 39 -0.44 -6.06 -7.66
C GLY A 39 -0.33 -7.42 -7.00
N GLN A 40 -0.13 -8.43 -7.83
CA GLN A 40 0.01 -9.80 -7.39
C GLN A 40 1.27 -10.40 -8.00
N VAL A 41 1.98 -11.21 -7.22
CA VAL A 41 3.11 -11.99 -7.70
C VAL A 41 2.66 -13.42 -7.87
N THR A 42 2.90 -13.98 -9.05
CA THR A 42 2.57 -15.38 -9.35
C THR A 42 3.83 -16.17 -9.69
N ASP A 43 3.81 -17.47 -9.41
CA ASP A 43 4.89 -18.38 -9.79
C ASP A 43 4.78 -18.72 -11.29
N PRO A 44 5.73 -19.52 -11.85
CA PRO A 44 5.67 -19.86 -13.26
C PRO A 44 4.42 -20.62 -13.68
N ASP A 45 3.75 -21.29 -12.75
CA ASP A 45 2.51 -22.02 -13.02
C ASP A 45 1.27 -21.17 -12.86
N GLY A 46 1.43 -19.88 -12.49
CA GLY A 46 0.32 -18.97 -12.32
C GLY A 46 -0.29 -18.94 -10.93
N LYS A 47 0.31 -19.65 -9.97
CA LYS A 47 -0.17 -19.66 -8.59
C LYS A 47 0.37 -18.47 -7.82
N PRO A 48 -0.38 -17.94 -6.84
CA PRO A 48 0.11 -16.83 -6.03
C PRO A 48 1.39 -17.21 -5.27
N ALA A 49 2.38 -16.34 -5.30
CA ALA A 49 3.63 -16.51 -4.57
C ALA A 49 3.55 -15.77 -3.24
N VAL A 50 3.33 -16.50 -2.16
CA VAL A 50 3.24 -15.95 -0.80
C VAL A 50 4.65 -15.94 -0.19
N GLY A 51 5.05 -14.77 0.33
CA GLY A 51 6.40 -14.60 0.88
C GLY A 51 7.44 -14.18 -0.13
N ALA A 52 7.04 -13.79 -1.34
CA ALA A 52 7.94 -13.23 -2.32
C ALA A 52 8.35 -11.80 -1.92
N VAL A 53 9.57 -11.41 -2.25
CA VAL A 53 10.05 -10.06 -1.96
C VAL A 53 9.85 -9.21 -3.21
N VAL A 54 9.03 -8.17 -3.09
CA VAL A 54 8.80 -7.21 -4.16
C VAL A 54 9.65 -5.98 -3.87
N GLN A 55 10.49 -5.58 -4.81
CA GLN A 55 11.34 -4.41 -4.69
C GLN A 55 10.84 -3.30 -5.59
N LEU A 56 10.72 -2.11 -5.02
CA LEU A 56 10.34 -0.90 -5.73
C LEU A 56 11.50 0.08 -5.67
N LYS A 57 12.02 0.47 -6.83
CA LYS A 57 13.16 1.38 -6.93
C LYS A 57 12.70 2.71 -7.48
N ASP A 58 13.01 3.78 -6.76
CA ASP A 58 12.86 5.16 -7.23
C ASP A 58 14.02 5.43 -8.18
N THR A 59 13.72 5.74 -9.44
CA THR A 59 14.76 5.92 -10.46
C THR A 59 15.52 7.24 -10.31
N ARG A 60 14.98 8.21 -9.56
CA ARG A 60 15.65 9.50 -9.31
C ARG A 60 16.64 9.40 -8.17
N THR A 61 16.23 8.83 -7.05
CA THR A 61 17.02 8.78 -5.83
C THR A 61 17.77 7.47 -5.67
N LEU A 62 17.38 6.45 -6.43
CA LEU A 62 17.87 5.07 -6.36
C LEU A 62 17.51 4.37 -5.05
N GLN A 63 16.61 4.94 -4.25
CA GLN A 63 16.10 4.28 -3.05
C GLN A 63 15.28 3.07 -3.42
N VAL A 64 15.42 2.00 -2.64
CA VAL A 64 14.69 0.76 -2.83
C VAL A 64 13.82 0.51 -1.59
N ARG A 65 12.54 0.25 -1.82
CA ARG A 65 11.63 -0.21 -0.78
C ARG A 65 11.23 -1.65 -1.10
N SER A 66 10.98 -2.44 -0.08
CA SER A 66 10.61 -3.84 -0.24
C SER A 66 9.28 -4.13 0.44
N PHE A 67 8.56 -5.10 -0.11
CA PHE A 67 7.32 -5.60 0.46
C PHE A 67 7.31 -7.11 0.29
N ILE A 68 6.97 -7.83 1.37
CA ILE A 68 6.85 -9.29 1.32
C ILE A 68 5.39 -9.62 1.04
N THR A 69 5.13 -10.36 -0.04
CA THR A 69 3.77 -10.67 -0.45
C THR A 69 3.03 -11.45 0.63
N GLN A 70 1.76 -11.12 0.77
CA GLN A 70 0.86 -11.71 1.76
C GLN A 70 -0.09 -12.68 1.06
N ASP A 71 -1.19 -13.00 1.69
CA ASP A 71 -2.18 -13.93 1.17
C ASP A 71 -2.52 -13.60 -0.29
N ASN A 72 -2.63 -14.63 -1.11
CA ASN A 72 -2.85 -14.49 -2.55
C ASN A 72 -1.70 -13.83 -3.33
N GLY A 73 -0.52 -13.71 -2.71
CA GLY A 73 0.64 -13.12 -3.38
C GLY A 73 0.54 -11.62 -3.60
N GLU A 74 -0.29 -10.94 -2.86
CA GLU A 74 -0.54 -9.51 -3.06
C GLU A 74 0.55 -8.64 -2.43
N TYR A 75 0.84 -7.52 -3.09
CA TYR A 75 1.74 -6.51 -2.59
C TYR A 75 1.14 -5.12 -2.76
N ARG A 76 1.65 -4.17 -1.99
CA ARG A 76 1.17 -2.78 -2.03
C ARG A 76 2.27 -1.82 -1.61
N PHE A 77 2.37 -0.71 -2.34
CA PHE A 77 3.19 0.44 -1.97
C PHE A 77 2.31 1.69 -1.99
N SER A 78 2.41 2.49 -0.95
CA SER A 78 1.64 3.73 -0.82
C SER A 78 2.56 4.93 -0.75
N GLY A 79 2.03 6.11 -1.04
CA GLY A 79 2.78 7.35 -0.90
C GLY A 79 3.86 7.53 -1.94
N LEU A 80 3.67 7.00 -3.14
CA LEU A 80 4.61 7.17 -4.24
C LEU A 80 4.41 8.54 -4.90
N ARG A 81 5.50 9.11 -5.41
CA ARG A 81 5.43 10.39 -6.12
C ARG A 81 4.84 10.19 -7.51
N ALA A 82 3.90 11.04 -7.88
CA ALA A 82 3.25 10.97 -9.18
C ALA A 82 4.19 11.40 -10.32
N ASP A 83 5.23 12.17 -10.02
CA ASP A 83 6.17 12.71 -11.01
C ASP A 83 7.43 11.88 -11.19
N THR A 84 7.48 10.68 -10.64
CA THR A 84 8.67 9.84 -10.62
C THR A 84 8.40 8.49 -11.26
N ASP A 85 9.35 8.01 -12.07
CA ASP A 85 9.33 6.66 -12.58
C ASP A 85 9.86 5.69 -11.54
N TYR A 86 9.19 4.55 -11.41
CA TYR A 86 9.60 3.48 -10.50
C TYR A 86 9.81 2.20 -11.27
N GLU A 87 10.75 1.39 -10.80
CA GLU A 87 10.97 0.04 -11.30
C GLU A 87 10.55 -0.98 -10.25
N ILE A 88 9.82 -2.01 -10.67
CA ILE A 88 9.27 -3.02 -9.77
C ILE A 88 9.72 -4.40 -10.22
N LYS A 89 10.19 -5.22 -9.31
CA LYS A 89 10.52 -6.62 -9.57
C LYS A 89 10.26 -7.46 -8.33
N ALA A 90 10.15 -8.78 -8.52
CA ALA A 90 9.94 -9.72 -7.44
C ALA A 90 10.99 -10.83 -7.47
N ASP A 91 11.34 -11.32 -6.28
CA ASP A 91 12.25 -12.45 -6.08
C ASP A 91 11.59 -13.46 -5.14
N PHE A 92 11.71 -14.75 -5.46
CA PHE A 92 11.14 -15.80 -4.63
C PHE A 92 11.84 -17.12 -4.91
N ASN A 93 12.47 -17.70 -3.89
CA ASN A 93 13.14 -19.01 -3.99
C ASN A 93 14.11 -19.12 -5.16
N GLY A 94 14.90 -18.06 -5.41
CA GLY A 94 15.84 -18.03 -6.51
C GLY A 94 15.24 -17.75 -7.88
N MET A 95 13.94 -17.57 -7.95
CA MET A 95 13.25 -17.12 -9.16
C MET A 95 13.11 -15.60 -9.15
N ASN A 96 13.15 -15.01 -10.31
CA ASN A 96 13.02 -13.54 -10.48
C ASN A 96 11.94 -13.23 -11.46
N SER A 97 11.25 -12.13 -11.25
CA SER A 97 10.33 -11.61 -12.26
C SER A 97 11.08 -10.66 -13.21
N ASP A 98 10.46 -10.39 -14.35
CA ASP A 98 10.91 -9.29 -15.18
C ASP A 98 10.70 -7.98 -14.43
N THR A 99 11.55 -7.00 -14.72
CA THR A 99 11.40 -5.68 -14.15
C THR A 99 10.30 -4.93 -14.91
N LYS A 100 9.31 -4.44 -14.17
CA LYS A 100 8.24 -3.62 -14.73
C LYS A 100 8.49 -2.17 -14.36
N ARG A 101 7.90 -1.26 -15.11
CA ARG A 101 8.07 0.16 -14.88
C ARG A 101 6.72 0.83 -14.63
N LEU A 102 6.66 1.66 -13.60
CA LEU A 102 5.54 2.56 -13.36
C LEU A 102 5.98 3.95 -13.81
N SER A 103 5.48 4.37 -14.97
CA SER A 103 5.91 5.62 -15.59
C SER A 103 5.27 6.84 -14.91
N ASN A 104 5.99 7.96 -14.92
CA ASN A 104 5.43 9.24 -14.48
C ASN A 104 4.32 9.74 -15.41
N PHE A 105 4.22 9.19 -16.61
CA PHE A 105 3.11 9.49 -17.53
C PHE A 105 1.85 8.71 -17.21
N ASP A 106 1.96 7.68 -16.37
CA ASP A 106 0.80 6.92 -15.92
C ASP A 106 0.09 7.72 -14.83
N ASN A 107 -1.08 8.26 -15.17
CA ASN A 107 -1.80 9.16 -14.27
C ASN A 107 -2.82 8.45 -13.38
N ARG A 108 -2.77 7.12 -13.31
CA ARG A 108 -3.66 6.37 -12.42
C ARG A 108 -3.28 6.63 -10.96
N LYS A 109 -4.28 6.97 -10.15
CA LYS A 109 -4.07 7.17 -8.71
C LYS A 109 -3.69 5.87 -8.02
N ASN A 110 -4.34 4.79 -8.42
CA ASN A 110 -4.08 3.44 -7.91
C ASN A 110 -3.69 2.57 -9.10
N ALA A 111 -2.40 2.41 -9.32
CA ALA A 111 -1.88 1.61 -10.42
C ALA A 111 -1.81 0.14 -10.01
N THR A 112 -2.09 -0.75 -10.95
CA THR A 112 -1.96 -2.19 -10.73
C THR A 112 -0.91 -2.74 -11.67
N VAL A 113 0.11 -3.40 -11.12
CA VAL A 113 1.16 -4.07 -11.87
C VAL A 113 1.35 -5.47 -11.29
N ASN A 114 1.06 -6.47 -12.10
CA ASN A 114 1.23 -7.87 -11.71
C ASN A 114 2.59 -8.37 -12.17
N LEU A 115 3.23 -9.20 -11.35
CA LEU A 115 4.56 -9.73 -11.59
C LEU A 115 4.48 -11.24 -11.67
N LYS A 116 5.14 -11.82 -12.67
CA LYS A 116 5.22 -13.26 -12.84
C LYS A 116 6.67 -13.69 -12.69
N LEU A 117 6.91 -14.66 -11.82
CA LEU A 117 8.23 -15.23 -11.63
C LEU A 117 8.60 -16.13 -12.81
N ASN A 118 9.86 -16.04 -13.23
CA ASN A 118 10.39 -16.88 -14.27
C ASN A 118 11.02 -18.13 -13.67
N LYS A 119 10.99 -19.22 -14.39
CA LYS A 119 11.64 -20.45 -13.92
C LYS A 119 13.13 -20.23 -13.73
N LYS A 120 13.70 -20.92 -12.74
CA LYS A 120 15.14 -20.96 -12.58
C LYS A 120 15.78 -21.51 -13.85
N GLY A 121 16.64 -20.70 -14.42
CA GLY A 121 17.30 -21.08 -15.66
C GLY A 121 18.45 -22.01 -15.46
#